data_77dc560474e511e182c5e56801306f96
#
_entry.id   77dc560474e511e182c5e56801306f96
#
_cell.length_a   1.000
_cell.length_b   1.000
_cell.length_c   1.000
_cell.angle_alpha   90.00
_cell.angle_beta   90.00
_cell.angle_gamma   90.00
#
_symmetry.space_group_name_H-M   'P 1'
#
loop_
_entity.id
_entity.type
_entity.pdbx_description
1 polymer ?
#
loop_
_entity_poly.entity_id
_entity_poly.type
_entity_poly.pdbx_seq_one_letter_code
_entity_poly.pdbx_strand_id
1 'polypeptide(L)'
;MKVIHLVRDEKFIDFFNRKIKGVSSDTHLYVVHAEDPSHELSFIKETEVYKKVGNQYFSSKEMEEDLAGCDVLVVHFLTVQAAIMVLKVESHVKVVWSGWGADYYYLLPGGQRALYAPETRKIVDEIDRARITSDPFFL
;
A
#
# COMPACT_ATOMS: atom_id res chain seq x y z
N MET A 1 -13.49 2.65 18.34
CA MET A 1 -12.95 1.52 17.57
C MET A 1 -11.44 1.69 17.41
N LYS A 2 -10.70 0.59 17.18
CA LYS A 2 -9.30 0.62 16.78
C LYS A 2 -9.22 0.39 15.26
N VAL A 3 -8.74 1.40 14.54
CA VAL A 3 -8.61 1.38 13.08
C VAL A 3 -7.13 1.35 12.71
N ILE A 4 -6.72 0.36 11.95
CA ILE A 4 -5.34 0.27 11.44
C ILE A 4 -5.36 0.63 9.96
N HIS A 5 -4.48 1.56 9.58
CA HIS A 5 -4.26 1.97 8.20
C HIS A 5 -2.92 1.43 7.73
N LEU A 6 -2.92 0.52 6.76
CA LEU A 6 -1.70 0.15 6.07
C LEU A 6 -1.51 1.08 4.88
N VAL A 7 -0.42 1.82 4.89
CA VAL A 7 -0.12 2.86 3.91
C VAL A 7 1.30 2.72 3.36
N ARG A 8 1.56 3.37 2.24
CA ARG A 8 2.89 3.65 1.71
C ARG A 8 3.22 5.13 1.88
N ASP A 9 4.47 5.49 1.67
CA ASP A 9 4.89 6.90 1.67
C ASP A 9 4.35 7.62 0.43
N GLU A 10 3.15 8.18 0.58
CA GLU A 10 2.40 8.83 -0.50
C GLU A 10 1.87 10.21 -0.05
N LYS A 11 1.88 11.16 -0.98
CA LYS A 11 1.54 12.58 -0.73
C LYS A 11 0.12 12.84 -0.19
N PHE A 12 -0.80 11.87 -0.36
CA PHE A 12 -2.18 12.05 0.08
C PHE A 12 -2.43 11.57 1.52
N ILE A 13 -1.49 10.86 2.13
CA ILE A 13 -1.70 10.23 3.45
C ILE A 13 -1.86 11.25 4.56
N ASP A 14 -1.01 12.29 4.61
CA ASP A 14 -1.17 13.37 5.60
C ASP A 14 -2.50 14.11 5.45
N PHE A 15 -2.93 14.36 4.21
CA PHE A 15 -4.24 14.96 3.95
C PHE A 15 -5.38 14.06 4.45
N PHE A 16 -5.31 12.77 4.14
CA PHE A 16 -6.29 11.78 4.60
C PHE A 16 -6.35 11.73 6.13
N ASN A 17 -5.18 11.66 6.81
CA ASN A 17 -5.09 11.67 8.26
C ASN A 17 -5.75 12.91 8.88
N ARG A 18 -5.46 14.11 8.35
CA ARG A 18 -6.10 15.35 8.83
C ARG A 18 -7.62 15.33 8.66
N LYS A 19 -8.12 14.77 7.56
CA LYS A 19 -9.58 14.66 7.32
C LYS A 19 -10.23 13.68 8.29
N ILE A 20 -9.61 12.53 8.52
CA ILE A 20 -10.11 11.53 9.47
C ILE A 20 -10.14 12.08 10.90
N LYS A 21 -9.07 12.74 11.35
CA LYS A 21 -9.02 13.38 12.67
C LYS A 21 -10.13 14.41 12.89
N GLY A 22 -10.60 15.07 11.83
CA GLY A 22 -11.68 16.05 11.89
C GLY A 22 -13.08 15.44 12.01
N VAL A 23 -13.27 14.14 11.76
CA VAL A 23 -14.59 13.50 11.69
C VAL A 23 -14.71 12.22 12.54
N SER A 24 -13.61 11.66 13.03
CA SER A 24 -13.58 10.43 13.82
C SER A 24 -12.92 10.66 15.18
N SER A 25 -13.54 10.12 16.24
CA SER A 25 -12.96 10.03 17.58
C SER A 25 -12.31 8.67 17.85
N ASP A 26 -12.22 7.81 16.85
CA ASP A 26 -11.63 6.48 16.97
C ASP A 26 -10.11 6.55 17.11
N THR A 27 -9.52 5.46 17.59
CA THR A 27 -8.06 5.32 17.64
C THR A 27 -7.56 4.87 16.28
N HIS A 28 -6.71 5.67 15.65
CA HIS A 28 -6.13 5.38 14.34
C HIS A 28 -4.62 5.11 14.47
N LEU A 29 -4.18 3.93 14.03
CA LEU A 29 -2.77 3.56 13.89
C LEU A 29 -2.43 3.49 12.41
N TYR A 30 -1.45 4.26 11.98
CA TYR A 30 -0.94 4.23 10.62
C TYR A 30 0.36 3.43 10.56
N VAL A 31 0.36 2.33 9.84
CA VAL A 31 1.54 1.50 9.58
C VAL A 31 2.07 1.84 8.19
N VAL A 32 3.21 2.53 8.14
CA VAL A 32 3.85 2.93 6.88
C VAL A 32 4.86 1.88 6.47
N HIS A 33 4.56 1.13 5.43
CA HIS A 33 5.52 0.19 4.86
C HIS A 33 6.58 0.92 4.04
N ALA A 34 7.84 0.77 4.43
CA ALA A 34 9.02 1.25 3.71
C ALA A 34 9.97 0.07 3.45
N GLU A 35 10.51 -0.03 2.24
CA GLU A 35 11.49 -1.08 1.90
C GLU A 35 12.73 -0.97 2.78
N ASP A 36 13.19 0.26 3.02
CA ASP A 36 14.23 0.59 4.00
C ASP A 36 13.68 1.55 5.06
N PRO A 37 13.39 1.05 6.29
CA PRO A 37 12.88 1.88 7.37
C PRO A 37 13.88 2.94 7.90
N SER A 38 15.16 2.86 7.52
CA SER A 38 16.16 3.87 7.93
C SER A 38 16.05 5.16 7.13
N HIS A 39 15.54 5.11 5.89
CA HIS A 39 15.38 6.29 5.05
C HIS A 39 14.22 7.17 5.52
N GLU A 40 14.39 8.48 5.38
CA GLU A 40 13.31 9.44 5.64
C GLU A 40 12.16 9.26 4.65
N LEU A 41 10.94 9.51 5.13
CA LEU A 41 9.77 9.51 4.27
C LEU A 41 9.78 10.76 3.38
N SER A 42 9.48 10.58 2.10
CA SER A 42 9.52 11.66 1.11
C SER A 42 8.28 12.55 1.18
N PHE A 43 7.12 11.96 1.38
CA PHE A 43 5.82 12.62 1.29
C PHE A 43 5.14 12.78 2.64
N ILE A 44 5.20 11.79 3.52
CA ILE A 44 4.60 11.85 4.85
C ILE A 44 5.48 12.71 5.76
N LYS A 45 4.91 13.77 6.34
CA LYS A 45 5.62 14.73 7.20
C LYS A 45 5.13 14.72 8.65
N GLU A 46 3.90 14.32 8.90
CA GLU A 46 3.30 14.25 10.24
C GLU A 46 3.70 12.95 10.97
N THR A 47 5.00 12.76 11.23
CA THR A 47 5.58 11.47 11.66
C THR A 47 5.13 10.97 13.03
N GLU A 48 4.54 11.79 13.87
CA GLU A 48 4.14 11.42 15.25
C GLU A 48 3.02 10.37 15.32
N VAL A 49 2.25 10.22 14.25
CA VAL A 49 1.08 9.30 14.19
C VAL A 49 1.36 8.06 13.36
N TYR A 50 2.55 7.93 12.82
CA TYR A 50 2.90 6.86 11.90
C TYR A 50 3.95 5.92 12.50
N LYS A 51 3.70 4.63 12.35
CA LYS A 51 4.65 3.57 12.65
C LYS A 51 5.30 3.12 11.35
N LYS A 52 6.55 3.49 11.14
CA LYS A 52 7.31 3.08 9.96
C LYS A 52 7.88 1.68 10.15
N VAL A 53 7.64 0.78 9.20
CA VAL A 53 8.00 -0.64 9.29
C VAL A 53 8.64 -1.15 8.00
N GLY A 54 9.55 -2.11 8.15
CA GLY A 54 10.14 -2.87 7.02
C GLY A 54 9.42 -4.20 6.78
N ASN A 55 9.95 -4.98 5.82
CA ASN A 55 9.36 -6.27 5.41
C ASN A 55 9.26 -7.28 6.56
N GLN A 56 10.22 -7.32 7.49
CA GLN A 56 10.24 -8.24 8.63
C GLN A 56 9.05 -8.04 9.57
N TYR A 57 8.47 -6.84 9.62
CA TYR A 57 7.29 -6.57 10.44
C TYR A 57 6.12 -7.50 10.10
N PHE A 58 5.90 -7.80 8.83
CA PHE A 58 4.75 -8.59 8.36
C PHE A 58 4.81 -10.09 8.74
N SER A 59 5.90 -10.54 9.35
CA SER A 59 6.04 -11.87 9.94
C SER A 59 6.38 -11.82 11.44
N SER A 60 6.28 -10.66 12.07
CA SER A 60 6.67 -10.43 13.44
C SER A 60 5.50 -10.57 14.42
N LYS A 61 5.85 -10.84 15.69
CA LYS A 61 4.91 -10.78 16.81
C LYS A 61 4.35 -9.37 17.02
N GLU A 62 5.15 -8.35 16.72
CA GLU A 62 4.74 -6.94 16.79
C GLU A 62 3.54 -6.62 15.91
N MET A 63 3.48 -7.17 14.67
CA MET A 63 2.31 -7.04 13.82
C MET A 63 1.08 -7.71 14.46
N GLU A 64 1.25 -8.89 15.06
CA GLU A 64 0.14 -9.59 15.72
C GLU A 64 -0.38 -8.79 16.93
N GLU A 65 0.52 -8.17 17.70
CA GLU A 65 0.17 -7.27 18.81
C GLU A 65 -0.56 -6.01 18.31
N ASP A 66 -0.11 -5.43 17.21
CA ASP A 66 -0.80 -4.30 16.59
C ASP A 66 -2.21 -4.68 16.09
N LEU A 67 -2.36 -5.85 15.49
CA LEU A 67 -3.66 -6.34 15.02
C LEU A 67 -4.60 -6.75 16.16
N ALA A 68 -4.07 -7.04 17.34
CA ALA A 68 -4.88 -7.40 18.50
C ALA A 68 -5.87 -6.28 18.85
N GLY A 69 -7.16 -6.63 18.91
CA GLY A 69 -8.25 -5.67 19.15
C GLY A 69 -8.50 -4.67 18.03
N CYS A 70 -8.02 -4.95 16.82
CA CYS A 70 -8.36 -4.19 15.63
C CYS A 70 -9.84 -4.44 15.25
N ASP A 71 -10.58 -3.38 14.99
CA ASP A 71 -11.96 -3.45 14.51
C ASP A 71 -12.04 -3.28 12.98
N VAL A 72 -11.15 -2.43 12.43
CA VAL A 72 -11.12 -2.12 11.01
C VAL A 72 -9.66 -2.05 10.51
N LEU A 73 -9.36 -2.79 9.46
CA LEU A 73 -8.12 -2.68 8.70
C LEU A 73 -8.38 -1.96 7.38
N VAL A 74 -7.76 -0.81 7.18
CA VAL A 74 -7.83 -0.04 5.93
C VAL A 74 -6.53 -0.23 5.15
N VAL A 75 -6.62 -0.83 3.98
CA VAL A 75 -5.51 -1.03 3.04
C VAL A 75 -5.55 0.07 1.99
N HIS A 76 -4.60 1.01 2.03
CA HIS A 76 -4.54 2.14 1.10
C HIS A 76 -3.85 1.83 -0.23
N PHE A 77 -3.19 0.70 -0.33
CA PHE A 77 -2.58 0.18 -1.54
C PHE A 77 -2.35 -1.32 -1.39
N LEU A 78 -2.87 -2.11 -2.32
CA LEU A 78 -2.75 -3.57 -2.24
C LEU A 78 -1.33 -4.00 -2.65
N THR A 79 -0.61 -4.57 -1.68
CA THR A 79 0.71 -5.19 -1.86
C THR A 79 0.69 -6.61 -1.31
N VAL A 80 1.76 -7.36 -1.52
CA VAL A 80 1.93 -8.68 -0.87
C VAL A 80 1.90 -8.55 0.65
N GLN A 81 2.52 -7.50 1.20
CA GLN A 81 2.52 -7.22 2.64
C GLN A 81 1.11 -6.90 3.15
N ALA A 82 0.32 -6.16 2.37
CA ALA A 82 -1.08 -5.91 2.69
C ALA A 82 -1.90 -7.20 2.71
N ALA A 83 -1.69 -8.08 1.73
CA ALA A 83 -2.35 -9.38 1.70
C ALA A 83 -1.98 -10.25 2.91
N ILE A 84 -0.72 -10.25 3.35
CA ILE A 84 -0.29 -10.95 4.58
C ILE A 84 -1.04 -10.42 5.79
N MET A 85 -1.15 -9.10 5.98
CA MET A 85 -1.93 -8.53 7.09
C MET A 85 -3.40 -8.92 7.02
N VAL A 86 -4.02 -8.85 5.85
CA VAL A 86 -5.44 -9.24 5.65
C VAL A 86 -5.68 -10.72 6.01
N LEU A 87 -4.74 -11.60 5.72
CA LEU A 87 -4.84 -13.02 6.07
C LEU A 87 -4.62 -13.30 7.56
N LYS A 88 -4.09 -12.35 8.32
CA LYS A 88 -3.78 -12.48 9.75
C LYS A 88 -4.81 -11.83 10.67
N VAL A 89 -5.70 -10.98 10.15
CA VAL A 89 -6.75 -10.38 10.97
C VAL A 89 -7.79 -11.43 11.38
N GLU A 90 -8.39 -11.22 12.54
CA GLU A 90 -9.49 -12.07 13.01
C GLU A 90 -10.75 -11.87 12.15
N SER A 91 -11.61 -12.87 12.12
CA SER A 91 -12.79 -12.91 11.22
C SER A 91 -13.81 -11.79 11.47
N HIS A 92 -13.79 -11.16 12.65
CA HIS A 92 -14.68 -10.04 12.98
C HIS A 92 -14.16 -8.69 12.44
N VAL A 93 -12.88 -8.59 12.07
CA VAL A 93 -12.26 -7.35 11.59
C VAL A 93 -12.80 -6.99 10.21
N LYS A 94 -13.29 -5.78 10.07
CA LYS A 94 -13.71 -5.25 8.76
C LYS A 94 -12.49 -4.83 7.96
N VAL A 95 -12.33 -5.40 6.77
CA VAL A 95 -11.27 -5.00 5.84
C VAL A 95 -11.82 -4.04 4.80
N VAL A 96 -11.22 -2.87 4.70
CA VAL A 96 -11.54 -1.86 3.69
C VAL A 96 -10.34 -1.69 2.77
N TRP A 97 -10.53 -1.92 1.49
CA TRP A 97 -9.50 -1.65 0.49
C TRP A 97 -9.81 -0.36 -0.26
N SER A 98 -8.92 0.62 -0.13
CA SER A 98 -8.93 1.87 -0.89
C SER A 98 -7.99 1.72 -2.09
N GLY A 99 -8.52 1.24 -3.21
CA GLY A 99 -7.74 1.02 -4.42
C GLY A 99 -7.36 2.33 -5.10
N TRP A 100 -6.10 2.47 -5.51
CA TRP A 100 -5.55 3.69 -6.12
C TRP A 100 -5.27 3.52 -7.62
N GLY A 101 -5.75 2.44 -8.21
CA GLY A 101 -5.60 2.13 -9.62
C GLY A 101 -4.40 1.22 -9.89
N ALA A 102 -3.19 1.69 -9.69
CA ALA A 102 -1.98 0.92 -9.96
C ALA A 102 -1.89 -0.43 -9.22
N ASP A 103 -2.56 -0.55 -8.09
CA ASP A 103 -2.60 -1.73 -7.24
C ASP A 103 -3.59 -2.82 -7.70
N TYR A 104 -4.49 -2.52 -8.65
CA TYR A 104 -5.44 -3.51 -9.16
C TYR A 104 -5.51 -3.60 -10.70
N TYR A 105 -4.87 -2.70 -11.42
CA TYR A 105 -4.92 -2.73 -12.89
C TYR A 105 -4.37 -4.04 -13.49
N TYR A 106 -3.39 -4.68 -12.82
CA TYR A 106 -2.87 -5.96 -13.26
C TYR A 106 -3.84 -7.15 -13.03
N LEU A 107 -4.88 -6.96 -12.19
CA LEU A 107 -5.94 -7.95 -11.95
C LEU A 107 -7.02 -7.92 -13.03
N LEU A 108 -7.05 -6.88 -13.86
CA LEU A 108 -8.04 -6.76 -14.93
C LEU A 108 -7.73 -7.74 -16.07
N PRO A 109 -8.75 -8.27 -16.76
CA PRO A 109 -8.55 -9.06 -17.97
C PRO A 109 -7.69 -8.30 -19.00
N GLY A 110 -6.56 -8.88 -19.40
CA GLY A 110 -5.55 -8.22 -20.25
C GLY A 110 -4.60 -7.27 -19.50
N GLY A 111 -4.72 -7.22 -18.15
CA GLY A 111 -3.85 -6.40 -17.29
C GLY A 111 -3.96 -4.91 -17.57
N GLN A 112 -2.99 -4.14 -17.07
CA GLN A 112 -2.92 -2.69 -17.28
C GLN A 112 -2.94 -2.28 -18.77
N ARG A 113 -2.39 -3.11 -19.65
CA ARG A 113 -2.34 -2.85 -21.09
C ARG A 113 -3.73 -2.76 -21.75
N ALA A 114 -4.73 -3.43 -21.18
CA ALA A 114 -6.11 -3.36 -21.67
C ALA A 114 -6.74 -1.96 -21.53
N LEU A 115 -6.20 -1.15 -20.62
CA LEU A 115 -6.66 0.21 -20.34
C LEU A 115 -6.05 1.26 -21.30
N TYR A 116 -5.01 0.89 -22.05
CA TYR A 116 -4.34 1.85 -22.93
C TYR A 116 -5.11 2.01 -24.24
N ALA A 117 -5.25 3.26 -24.69
CA ALA A 117 -5.63 3.55 -26.06
C ALA A 117 -4.63 2.91 -27.06
N PRO A 118 -5.04 2.61 -28.29
CA PRO A 118 -4.19 1.94 -29.26
C PRO A 118 -2.82 2.62 -29.48
N GLU A 119 -2.79 3.95 -29.49
CA GLU A 119 -1.59 4.76 -29.67
C GLU A 119 -0.66 4.65 -28.44
N THR A 120 -1.21 4.76 -27.24
CA THR A 120 -0.46 4.60 -25.98
C THR A 120 0.14 3.19 -25.89
N ARG A 121 -0.62 2.17 -26.30
CA ARG A 121 -0.15 0.78 -26.29
C ARG A 121 1.07 0.59 -27.19
N LYS A 122 1.07 1.20 -28.39
CA LYS A 122 2.24 1.16 -29.29
C LYS A 122 3.48 1.73 -28.64
N ILE A 123 3.37 2.90 -27.99
CA ILE A 123 4.49 3.56 -27.30
C ILE A 123 5.02 2.69 -26.17
N VAL A 124 4.14 2.11 -25.36
CA VAL A 124 4.54 1.22 -24.24
C VAL A 124 5.24 -0.02 -24.80
N ASP A 125 4.74 -0.64 -25.86
CA ASP A 125 5.36 -1.82 -26.49
C ASP A 125 6.74 -1.50 -27.08
N GLU A 126 6.97 -0.29 -27.58
CA GLU A 126 8.29 0.17 -28.03
C GLU A 126 9.26 0.37 -26.87
N ILE A 127 8.81 1.00 -25.76
CA ILE A 127 9.61 1.18 -24.56
C ILE A 127 10.01 -0.17 -23.95
N ASP A 128 9.08 -1.10 -23.83
CA ASP A 128 9.35 -2.43 -23.27
C ASP A 128 10.32 -3.22 -24.14
N ARG A 129 10.20 -3.15 -25.47
CA ARG A 129 11.17 -3.75 -26.39
C ARG A 129 12.57 -3.15 -26.23
N ALA A 130 12.66 -1.82 -26.11
CA ALA A 130 13.95 -1.14 -25.91
C ALA A 130 14.59 -1.54 -24.57
N ARG A 131 13.80 -1.71 -23.50
CA ARG A 131 14.30 -2.18 -22.19
C ARG A 131 14.83 -3.61 -22.25
N ILE A 132 14.11 -4.54 -22.88
CA ILE A 132 14.53 -5.94 -23.03
C ILE A 132 15.84 -6.02 -23.83
N THR A 133 16.01 -5.22 -24.87
CA THR A 133 17.24 -5.20 -25.69
C THR A 133 18.43 -4.52 -25.02
N SER A 134 18.19 -3.69 -24.00
CA SER A 134 19.25 -2.98 -23.25
C SER A 134 19.65 -3.67 -21.94
N ASP A 135 18.92 -4.70 -21.51
CA ASP A 135 19.21 -5.41 -20.27
C ASP A 135 20.13 -6.63 -20.55
N PRO A 136 21.40 -6.61 -20.07
CA PRO A 136 22.36 -7.69 -20.30
C PRO A 136 22.00 -9.03 -19.64
N PHE A 137 20.96 -9.07 -18.79
CA PHE A 137 20.48 -10.29 -18.13
C PHE A 137 19.38 -11.03 -18.91
N PHE A 138 18.93 -10.51 -20.05
CA PHE A 138 17.92 -11.14 -20.92
C PHE A 138 18.51 -11.73 -22.24
N LEU A 139 19.83 -11.85 -22.36
CA LEU A 139 20.51 -12.55 -23.47
C LEU A 139 21.08 -13.89 -23.01
#